data_2914f0194f0c32fc518151a63acce495
#
_entry.id   2914f0194f0c32fc518151a63acce495
#
_cell.length_a   1.000
_cell.length_b   1.000
_cell.length_c   1.000
_cell.angle_alpha   90.00
_cell.angle_beta   90.00
_cell.angle_gamma   90.00
#
_symmetry.space_group_name_H-M   'P 1'
#
loop_
_entity.id
_entity.type
_entity.pdbx_description
1 polymer ?
#
loop_
_entity_poly.entity_id
_entity_poly.type
_entity_poly.pdbx_seq_one_letter_code
_entity_poly.pdbx_strand_id
1 'polypeptide(L)'
;HEGKLWNVPLDGTPWDIEATQKYGKGVENGVLKSVGVVPNPLQKPPPPLFQPFASSDNSIRWCAAEGVVAVLPPLHPKREEFLLDTYADASGRPRGEGVAVLRTLVIADTDEEAQALAEDSATFARNAWFEPFGFGRGLEDPDTGERYSPEEMSKSGHMLIGSPDTVTRQLEAIRERLPVDWVFAW
;
A
#
# COMPACT_ATOMS: atom_id res chain seq x y z
N HIS A 1 21.33 3.55 10.62
CA HIS A 1 21.18 3.10 9.23
C HIS A 1 22.43 3.47 8.42
N GLU A 2 23.08 2.47 7.90
CA GLU A 2 24.26 2.63 7.04
C GLU A 2 23.84 2.32 5.59
N GLY A 3 23.55 3.38 4.83
CA GLY A 3 23.12 3.26 3.44
C GLY A 3 24.18 3.73 2.45
N LYS A 4 24.01 3.44 1.18
CA LYS A 4 24.92 3.90 0.11
C LYS A 4 24.91 5.42 -0.08
N LEU A 5 23.78 6.07 0.21
CA LEU A 5 23.56 7.52 0.01
C LEU A 5 23.41 8.28 1.33
N TRP A 6 22.95 7.61 2.38
CA TRP A 6 22.63 8.24 3.67
C TRP A 6 23.11 7.37 4.82
N ASN A 7 23.81 7.99 5.78
CA ASN A 7 24.07 7.42 7.09
C ASN A 7 23.25 8.18 8.12
N VAL A 8 22.53 7.48 8.99
CA VAL A 8 21.70 8.10 10.01
C VAL A 8 21.96 7.41 11.35
N PRO A 9 22.45 8.15 12.36
CA PRO A 9 22.91 9.56 12.27
C PRO A 9 24.19 9.70 11.44
N LEU A 10 24.52 10.93 11.03
CA LEU A 10 25.83 11.23 10.46
C LEU A 10 26.89 11.07 11.54
N ASP A 11 28.05 10.52 11.17
CA ASP A 11 29.16 10.37 12.09
C ASP A 11 29.60 11.72 12.68
N GLY A 12 29.81 11.74 14.01
CA GLY A 12 30.22 12.92 14.70
C GLY A 12 29.14 14.00 14.93
N THR A 13 27.85 13.68 14.67
CA THR A 13 26.76 14.64 14.93
C THR A 13 26.72 15.06 16.39
N PRO A 14 26.99 16.35 16.73
CA PRO A 14 26.92 16.84 18.10
C PRO A 14 25.49 16.80 18.61
N TRP A 15 25.32 16.49 19.88
CA TRP A 15 24.01 16.43 20.50
C TRP A 15 24.03 16.90 21.93
N ASP A 16 23.46 18.05 22.20
CA ASP A 16 23.54 18.76 23.49
C ASP A 16 22.25 18.73 24.32
N ILE A 17 21.24 17.92 23.88
CA ILE A 17 19.99 17.82 24.60
C ILE A 17 20.17 16.94 25.84
N GLU A 18 20.18 17.56 27.02
CA GLU A 18 20.44 16.91 28.31
C GLU A 18 19.52 15.74 28.60
N ALA A 19 18.21 15.87 28.29
CA ALA A 19 17.24 14.81 28.52
C ALA A 19 17.56 13.51 27.75
N THR A 20 18.02 13.63 26.52
CA THR A 20 18.40 12.47 25.71
C THR A 20 19.76 11.90 26.09
N GLN A 21 20.66 12.72 26.61
CA GLN A 21 21.93 12.23 27.19
C GLN A 21 21.67 11.44 28.48
N LYS A 22 20.73 11.90 29.31
CA LYS A 22 20.44 11.29 30.61
C LYS A 22 19.55 10.04 30.52
N TYR A 23 18.55 10.05 29.66
CA TYR A 23 17.51 9.01 29.58
C TYR A 23 17.54 8.22 28.30
N GLY A 24 18.18 8.73 27.24
CA GLY A 24 18.33 8.05 25.97
C GLY A 24 19.51 7.09 25.95
N LYS A 25 19.53 6.20 24.98
CA LYS A 25 20.63 5.26 24.74
C LYS A 25 21.42 5.53 23.47
N GLY A 26 21.02 6.57 22.74
CA GLY A 26 21.57 6.88 21.42
C GLY A 26 22.65 7.97 21.42
N VAL A 27 23.01 8.54 22.56
CA VAL A 27 24.02 9.58 22.68
C VAL A 27 25.15 9.11 23.58
N GLU A 28 26.38 9.25 23.11
CA GLU A 28 27.60 8.92 23.84
C GLU A 28 28.58 10.12 23.80
N ASN A 29 28.97 10.59 24.95
CA ASN A 29 29.91 11.71 25.08
C ASN A 29 29.52 12.98 24.26
N GLY A 30 28.23 13.31 24.24
CA GLY A 30 27.69 14.45 23.50
C GLY A 30 27.60 14.23 21.97
N VAL A 31 27.77 13.01 21.49
CA VAL A 31 27.67 12.66 20.08
C VAL A 31 26.52 11.66 19.86
N LEU A 32 25.68 11.94 18.89
CA LEU A 32 24.59 11.06 18.50
C LEU A 32 25.15 9.82 17.77
N LYS A 33 24.93 8.64 18.33
CA LYS A 33 25.41 7.34 17.80
C LYS A 33 24.30 6.52 17.15
N SER A 34 23.09 6.67 17.65
CA SER A 34 21.93 5.96 17.09
C SER A 34 20.66 6.76 17.27
N VAL A 35 19.72 6.54 16.37
CA VAL A 35 18.34 7.04 16.45
C VAL A 35 17.38 5.88 16.43
N GLY A 36 16.24 6.04 17.07
CA GLY A 36 15.22 5.00 17.13
C GLY A 36 13.83 5.59 17.32
N VAL A 37 12.81 4.79 16.97
CA VAL A 37 11.42 5.14 17.24
C VAL A 37 11.08 4.75 18.67
N VAL A 38 10.54 5.70 19.43
CA VAL A 38 10.13 5.48 20.81
C VAL A 38 8.70 5.97 21.03
N PRO A 39 7.88 5.28 21.84
CA PRO A 39 8.21 4.02 22.51
C PRO A 39 8.28 2.84 21.55
N ASN A 40 9.05 1.84 21.89
CA ASN A 40 9.04 0.57 21.19
C ASN A 40 7.69 -0.15 21.37
N PRO A 41 7.21 -0.93 20.38
CA PRO A 41 6.01 -1.75 20.53
C PRO A 41 6.12 -2.68 21.74
N LEU A 42 5.06 -2.73 22.57
CA LEU A 42 4.96 -3.68 23.68
C LEU A 42 4.73 -5.11 23.16
N GLN A 43 4.02 -5.22 22.05
CA GLN A 43 3.71 -6.49 21.41
C GLN A 43 4.97 -7.14 20.84
N LYS A 44 5.10 -8.46 21.05
CA LYS A 44 6.19 -9.28 20.47
C LYS A 44 5.59 -10.57 19.90
N PRO A 45 5.73 -10.83 18.58
CA PRO A 45 6.37 -9.95 17.60
C PRO A 45 5.66 -8.59 17.47
N PRO A 46 6.31 -7.54 16.93
CA PRO A 46 5.67 -6.25 16.70
C PRO A 46 4.49 -6.41 15.73
N PRO A 47 3.51 -5.47 15.74
CA PRO A 47 2.42 -5.52 14.76
C PRO A 47 2.97 -5.47 13.33
N PRO A 48 2.24 -6.05 12.37
CA PRO A 48 2.67 -6.03 10.99
C PRO A 48 2.82 -4.58 10.48
N LEU A 49 3.85 -4.35 9.67
CA LEU A 49 4.08 -3.08 9.00
C LEU A 49 3.49 -3.14 7.60
N PHE A 50 2.89 -2.05 7.18
CA PHE A 50 2.28 -1.91 5.86
C PHE A 50 2.95 -0.77 5.08
N GLN A 51 3.35 -1.04 3.85
CA GLN A 51 3.87 -0.03 2.92
C GLN A 51 2.77 0.34 1.93
N PRO A 52 2.14 1.53 2.07
CA PRO A 52 1.12 1.96 1.13
C PRO A 52 1.71 2.31 -0.23
N PHE A 53 0.87 2.23 -1.27
CA PHE A 53 1.23 2.57 -2.65
C PHE A 53 2.47 1.84 -3.19
N ALA A 54 2.65 0.59 -2.81
CA ALA A 54 3.70 -0.26 -3.34
C ALA A 54 3.36 -0.67 -4.79
N SER A 55 3.84 0.09 -5.78
CA SER A 55 3.47 -0.06 -7.19
C SER A 55 4.66 -0.30 -8.14
N SER A 56 5.88 -0.32 -7.62
CA SER A 56 7.09 -0.60 -8.40
C SER A 56 7.76 -1.89 -7.96
N ASP A 57 8.49 -2.54 -8.88
CA ASP A 57 9.27 -3.74 -8.60
C ASP A 57 10.21 -3.56 -7.40
N ASN A 58 10.90 -2.41 -7.35
CA ASN A 58 11.82 -2.12 -6.25
C ASN A 58 11.11 -2.03 -4.90
N SER A 59 9.93 -1.38 -4.85
CA SER A 59 9.13 -1.28 -3.63
C SER A 59 8.66 -2.66 -3.18
N ILE A 60 8.19 -3.48 -4.11
CA ILE A 60 7.71 -4.84 -3.83
C ILE A 60 8.84 -5.72 -3.30
N ARG A 61 10.00 -5.73 -3.98
CA ARG A 61 11.17 -6.51 -3.54
C ARG A 61 11.70 -6.05 -2.18
N TRP A 62 11.66 -4.75 -1.92
CA TRP A 62 12.01 -4.22 -0.61
C TRP A 62 11.02 -4.68 0.47
N CYS A 63 9.70 -4.57 0.22
CA CYS A 63 8.70 -5.07 1.15
C CYS A 63 8.89 -6.56 1.46
N ALA A 64 9.15 -7.36 0.44
CA ALA A 64 9.41 -8.80 0.59
C ALA A 64 10.65 -9.08 1.45
N ALA A 65 11.75 -8.34 1.22
CA ALA A 65 13.01 -8.50 1.96
C ALA A 65 12.89 -8.11 3.44
N GLU A 66 12.11 -7.06 3.74
CA GLU A 66 11.91 -6.55 5.11
C GLU A 66 10.72 -7.21 5.84
N GLY A 67 9.98 -8.11 5.18
CA GLY A 67 8.77 -8.72 5.76
C GLY A 67 7.63 -7.74 5.97
N VAL A 68 7.59 -6.66 5.19
CA VAL A 68 6.56 -5.63 5.21
C VAL A 68 5.42 -5.99 4.25
N VAL A 69 4.18 -5.81 4.68
CA VAL A 69 3.01 -6.03 3.82
C VAL A 69 2.98 -4.95 2.74
N ALA A 70 3.03 -5.36 1.48
CA ALA A 70 2.93 -4.45 0.35
C ALA A 70 1.46 -4.13 0.04
N VAL A 71 1.04 -2.86 0.15
CA VAL A 71 -0.32 -2.43 -0.17
C VAL A 71 -0.33 -1.87 -1.58
N LEU A 72 -0.91 -2.63 -2.51
CA LEU A 72 -1.06 -2.22 -3.91
C LEU A 72 -2.19 -1.19 -4.02
N PRO A 73 -1.94 -0.01 -4.63
CA PRO A 73 -3.01 0.88 -5.02
C PRO A 73 -3.86 0.23 -6.13
N PRO A 74 -4.99 0.83 -6.53
CA PRO A 74 -5.69 0.38 -7.73
C PRO A 74 -4.76 0.44 -8.95
N LEU A 75 -4.51 -0.71 -9.57
CA LEU A 75 -3.64 -0.87 -10.72
C LEU A 75 -4.35 -1.70 -11.80
N HIS A 76 -3.88 -1.63 -13.03
CA HIS A 76 -4.34 -2.54 -14.07
C HIS A 76 -4.16 -4.01 -13.63
N PRO A 77 -5.11 -4.94 -13.85
CA PRO A 77 -5.05 -6.32 -13.38
C PRO A 77 -3.74 -7.04 -13.71
N LYS A 78 -3.24 -6.90 -14.93
CA LYS A 78 -1.94 -7.49 -15.32
C LYS A 78 -0.78 -6.99 -14.44
N ARG A 79 -0.84 -5.72 -14.05
CA ARG A 79 0.18 -5.14 -13.17
C ARG A 79 0.04 -5.65 -11.73
N GLU A 80 -1.18 -5.75 -11.22
CA GLU A 80 -1.42 -6.35 -9.90
C GLU A 80 -0.87 -7.78 -9.84
N GLU A 81 -1.23 -8.61 -10.80
CA GLU A 81 -0.76 -10.00 -10.88
C GLU A 81 0.76 -10.08 -10.95
N PHE A 82 1.39 -9.28 -11.81
CA PHE A 82 2.84 -9.20 -11.90
C PHE A 82 3.50 -8.83 -10.57
N LEU A 83 2.93 -7.89 -9.81
CA LEU A 83 3.48 -7.48 -8.51
C LEU A 83 3.27 -8.54 -7.43
N LEU A 84 2.16 -9.29 -7.46
CA LEU A 84 1.96 -10.44 -6.60
C LEU A 84 3.03 -11.51 -6.84
N ASP A 85 3.28 -11.85 -8.11
CA ASP A 85 4.30 -12.81 -8.49
C ASP A 85 5.70 -12.32 -8.07
N THR A 86 5.98 -11.03 -8.28
CA THR A 86 7.26 -10.41 -7.86
C THR A 86 7.48 -10.50 -6.35
N TYR A 87 6.41 -10.30 -5.53
CA TYR A 87 6.50 -10.44 -4.08
C TYR A 87 6.74 -11.89 -3.67
N ALA A 88 6.00 -12.83 -4.24
CA ALA A 88 6.15 -14.27 -3.98
C ALA A 88 7.57 -14.75 -4.32
N ASP A 89 8.08 -14.40 -5.49
CA ASP A 89 9.43 -14.74 -5.92
C ASP A 89 10.52 -14.17 -5.00
N ALA A 90 10.33 -12.90 -4.57
CA ALA A 90 11.31 -12.22 -3.73
C ALA A 90 11.29 -12.69 -2.26
N SER A 91 10.12 -13.06 -1.74
CA SER A 91 9.95 -13.49 -0.34
C SER A 91 10.08 -15.00 -0.13
N GLY A 92 9.89 -15.79 -1.18
CA GLY A 92 9.74 -17.25 -1.10
C GLY A 92 8.44 -17.71 -0.46
N ARG A 93 7.44 -16.83 -0.32
CA ARG A 93 6.13 -17.12 0.27
C ARG A 93 5.11 -17.53 -0.81
N PRO A 94 4.01 -18.18 -0.42
CA PRO A 94 2.89 -18.40 -1.31
C PRO A 94 2.41 -17.09 -1.96
N ARG A 95 1.95 -17.19 -3.20
CA ARG A 95 1.42 -16.05 -3.97
C ARG A 95 0.32 -15.34 -3.18
N GLY A 96 0.46 -14.03 -2.99
CA GLY A 96 -0.49 -13.16 -2.29
C GLY A 96 -0.25 -13.04 -0.78
N GLU A 97 0.48 -13.97 -0.15
CA GLU A 97 0.87 -13.83 1.26
C GLU A 97 1.81 -12.63 1.44
N GLY A 98 1.47 -11.75 2.39
CA GLY A 98 2.21 -10.51 2.62
C GLY A 98 1.84 -9.38 1.65
N VAL A 99 0.75 -9.52 0.91
CA VAL A 99 0.24 -8.50 0.00
C VAL A 99 -1.18 -8.08 0.38
N ALA A 100 -1.46 -6.80 0.25
CA ALA A 100 -2.78 -6.20 0.40
C ALA A 100 -3.15 -5.44 -0.88
N VAL A 101 -4.45 -5.28 -1.14
CA VAL A 101 -4.96 -4.42 -2.20
C VAL A 101 -5.85 -3.32 -1.63
N LEU A 102 -5.76 -2.13 -2.20
CA LEU A 102 -6.61 -0.99 -1.86
C LEU A 102 -7.75 -0.88 -2.87
N ARG A 103 -8.98 -0.70 -2.39
CA ARG A 103 -10.18 -0.58 -3.24
C ARG A 103 -11.04 0.59 -2.80
N THR A 104 -11.63 1.28 -3.76
CA THR A 104 -12.70 2.23 -3.49
C THR A 104 -13.98 1.46 -3.21
N LEU A 105 -14.70 1.82 -2.14
CA LEU A 105 -15.89 1.13 -1.69
C LEU A 105 -17.06 2.11 -1.54
N VAL A 106 -18.16 1.83 -2.24
CA VAL A 106 -19.43 2.56 -2.10
C VAL A 106 -20.56 1.55 -1.91
N ILE A 107 -21.17 1.56 -0.74
CA ILE A 107 -22.30 0.67 -0.39
C ILE A 107 -23.54 1.52 -0.10
N ALA A 108 -24.68 1.12 -0.67
CA ALA A 108 -26.00 1.67 -0.35
C ALA A 108 -27.03 0.53 -0.27
N ASP A 109 -28.28 0.86 0.01
CA ASP A 109 -29.33 -0.14 0.13
C ASP A 109 -29.64 -0.84 -1.20
N THR A 110 -29.46 -0.13 -2.33
CA THR A 110 -29.60 -0.68 -3.68
C THR A 110 -28.37 -0.42 -4.56
N ASP A 111 -28.25 -1.20 -5.63
CA ASP A 111 -27.15 -1.02 -6.59
C ASP A 111 -27.27 0.32 -7.32
N GLU A 112 -28.48 0.79 -7.62
CA GLU A 112 -28.75 2.05 -8.31
C GLU A 112 -28.36 3.25 -7.41
N GLU A 113 -28.68 3.20 -6.12
CA GLU A 113 -28.29 4.23 -5.16
C GLU A 113 -26.78 4.26 -4.98
N ALA A 114 -26.15 3.12 -4.83
CA ALA A 114 -24.68 3.03 -4.72
C ALA A 114 -24.00 3.59 -5.98
N GLN A 115 -24.51 3.30 -7.15
CA GLN A 115 -23.98 3.80 -8.41
C GLN A 115 -24.11 5.33 -8.51
N ALA A 116 -25.24 5.89 -8.13
CA ALA A 116 -25.45 7.35 -8.13
C ALA A 116 -24.48 8.07 -7.17
N LEU A 117 -24.24 7.50 -5.98
CA LEU A 117 -23.26 8.02 -5.02
C LEU A 117 -21.83 7.90 -5.56
N ALA A 118 -21.51 6.82 -6.28
CA ALA A 118 -20.20 6.57 -6.82
C ALA A 118 -19.84 7.49 -7.98
N GLU A 119 -20.78 7.90 -8.82
CA GLU A 119 -20.55 8.80 -9.95
C GLU A 119 -19.89 10.10 -9.51
N ASP A 120 -20.41 10.74 -8.47
CA ASP A 120 -19.86 11.98 -7.95
C ASP A 120 -18.54 11.77 -7.20
N SER A 121 -18.51 10.80 -6.29
CA SER A 121 -17.35 10.56 -5.42
C SER A 121 -16.15 10.00 -6.18
N ALA A 122 -16.36 9.06 -7.09
CA ALA A 122 -15.30 8.47 -7.89
C ALA A 122 -14.72 9.46 -8.90
N THR A 123 -15.57 10.29 -9.52
CA THR A 123 -15.14 11.37 -10.41
C THR A 123 -14.29 12.39 -9.66
N PHE A 124 -14.72 12.78 -8.45
CA PHE A 124 -13.96 13.69 -7.61
C PHE A 124 -12.60 13.08 -7.23
N ALA A 125 -12.58 11.87 -6.68
CA ALA A 125 -11.35 11.21 -6.27
C ALA A 125 -10.37 11.07 -7.44
N ARG A 126 -10.85 10.65 -8.61
CA ARG A 126 -10.04 10.54 -9.81
C ARG A 126 -9.45 11.88 -10.23
N ASN A 127 -10.26 12.91 -10.36
CA ASN A 127 -9.84 14.20 -10.92
C ASN A 127 -9.03 15.03 -9.91
N ALA A 128 -9.35 14.97 -8.62
CA ALA A 128 -8.71 15.76 -7.58
C ALA A 128 -7.46 15.11 -6.98
N TRP A 129 -7.38 13.77 -7.00
CA TRP A 129 -6.30 13.03 -6.36
C TRP A 129 -5.46 12.19 -7.34
N PHE A 130 -6.09 11.29 -8.09
CA PHE A 130 -5.32 10.32 -8.87
C PHE A 130 -4.60 10.97 -10.05
N GLU A 131 -5.27 11.78 -10.86
CA GLU A 131 -4.70 12.40 -12.04
C GLU A 131 -3.59 13.41 -11.71
N PRO A 132 -3.79 14.38 -10.78
CA PRO A 132 -2.75 15.36 -10.45
C PRO A 132 -1.46 14.74 -9.88
N PHE A 133 -1.56 13.61 -9.19
CA PHE A 133 -0.43 12.91 -8.62
C PHE A 133 0.17 11.83 -9.55
N GLY A 134 -0.36 11.70 -10.76
CA GLY A 134 0.15 10.74 -11.76
C GLY A 134 -0.21 9.28 -11.51
N PHE A 135 -1.11 9.00 -10.57
CA PHE A 135 -1.54 7.61 -10.29
C PHE A 135 -2.42 7.03 -11.40
N GLY A 136 -3.00 7.86 -12.27
CA GLY A 136 -3.77 7.39 -13.43
C GLY A 136 -3.01 6.45 -14.35
N ARG A 137 -1.69 6.58 -14.42
CA ARG A 137 -0.82 5.66 -15.19
C ARG A 137 -0.85 4.22 -14.69
N GLY A 138 -1.13 4.01 -13.42
CA GLY A 138 -1.24 2.66 -12.85
C GLY A 138 -2.43 1.86 -13.39
N LEU A 139 -3.41 2.54 -14.00
CA LEU A 139 -4.59 1.95 -14.60
C LEU A 139 -4.46 1.71 -16.12
N GLU A 140 -3.31 2.05 -16.70
CA GLU A 140 -3.01 1.77 -18.10
C GLU A 140 -2.62 0.31 -18.29
N ASP A 141 -3.15 -0.32 -19.35
CA ASP A 141 -2.70 -1.63 -19.78
C ASP A 141 -1.19 -1.54 -20.10
N PRO A 142 -0.33 -2.33 -19.45
CA PRO A 142 1.12 -2.24 -19.66
C PRO A 142 1.57 -2.60 -21.08
N ASP A 143 0.74 -3.31 -21.85
CA ASP A 143 1.07 -3.74 -23.22
C ASP A 143 0.58 -2.73 -24.27
N THR A 144 -0.57 -2.11 -24.07
CA THR A 144 -1.21 -1.22 -25.07
C THR A 144 -1.16 0.26 -24.69
N GLY A 145 -1.00 0.57 -23.40
CA GLY A 145 -1.09 1.93 -22.86
C GLY A 145 -2.53 2.47 -22.76
N GLU A 146 -3.52 1.64 -23.08
CA GLU A 146 -4.93 2.03 -22.96
C GLU A 146 -5.34 2.04 -21.48
N ARG A 147 -6.10 3.07 -21.10
CA ARG A 147 -6.63 3.18 -19.73
C ARG A 147 -7.97 2.51 -19.61
N TYR A 148 -8.19 1.88 -18.48
CA TYR A 148 -9.52 1.41 -18.12
C TYR A 148 -10.52 2.56 -18.02
N SER A 149 -11.66 2.37 -18.67
CA SER A 149 -12.85 3.20 -18.45
C SER A 149 -13.41 2.98 -17.03
N PRO A 150 -14.22 3.88 -16.51
CA PRO A 150 -14.90 3.69 -15.22
C PRO A 150 -15.68 2.37 -15.13
N GLU A 151 -16.30 1.96 -16.23
CA GLU A 151 -17.04 0.70 -16.32
C GLU A 151 -16.11 -0.51 -16.21
N GLU A 152 -14.98 -0.50 -16.90
CA GLU A 152 -13.95 -1.55 -16.79
C GLU A 152 -13.32 -1.58 -15.41
N MET A 153 -13.10 -0.43 -14.78
CA MET A 153 -12.62 -0.35 -13.39
C MET A 153 -13.60 -1.01 -12.41
N SER A 154 -14.89 -0.80 -12.60
CA SER A 154 -15.90 -1.45 -11.77
C SER A 154 -15.92 -2.96 -12.02
N LYS A 155 -15.95 -3.39 -13.29
CA LYS A 155 -15.96 -4.82 -13.67
C LYS A 155 -14.70 -5.56 -13.21
N SER A 156 -13.54 -4.90 -13.20
CA SER A 156 -12.28 -5.50 -12.77
C SER A 156 -12.10 -5.54 -11.25
N GLY A 157 -13.04 -5.00 -10.49
CA GLY A 157 -13.01 -4.98 -9.02
C GLY A 157 -12.06 -3.94 -8.42
N HIS A 158 -11.70 -2.90 -9.16
CA HIS A 158 -10.97 -1.74 -8.61
C HIS A 158 -11.89 -0.84 -7.79
N MET A 159 -13.16 -0.83 -8.14
CA MET A 159 -14.21 -0.14 -7.42
C MET A 159 -15.28 -1.15 -7.02
N LEU A 160 -15.58 -1.22 -5.73
CA LEU A 160 -16.60 -2.07 -5.15
C LEU A 160 -17.83 -1.20 -4.93
N ILE A 161 -18.80 -1.30 -5.83
CA ILE A 161 -19.97 -0.43 -5.83
C ILE A 161 -21.21 -1.30 -5.90
N GLY A 162 -22.15 -1.09 -4.98
CA GLY A 162 -23.42 -1.78 -5.01
C GLY A 162 -24.04 -1.95 -3.63
N SER A 163 -25.12 -2.73 -3.60
CA SER A 163 -25.75 -3.24 -2.39
C SER A 163 -24.78 -4.17 -1.63
N PRO A 164 -25.02 -4.47 -0.35
CA PRO A 164 -24.18 -5.40 0.41
C PRO A 164 -23.99 -6.75 -0.28
N ASP A 165 -25.04 -7.28 -0.93
CA ASP A 165 -24.96 -8.55 -1.65
C ASP A 165 -24.07 -8.43 -2.90
N THR A 166 -24.17 -7.33 -3.62
CA THR A 166 -23.35 -7.09 -4.83
C THR A 166 -21.89 -6.90 -4.45
N VAL A 167 -21.59 -6.10 -3.42
CA VAL A 167 -20.22 -5.89 -2.94
C VAL A 167 -19.62 -7.19 -2.41
N THR A 168 -20.41 -8.03 -1.74
CA THR A 168 -19.95 -9.35 -1.28
C THR A 168 -19.51 -10.21 -2.45
N ARG A 169 -20.30 -10.30 -3.51
CA ARG A 169 -19.91 -11.05 -4.73
C ARG A 169 -18.67 -10.48 -5.41
N GLN A 170 -18.53 -9.16 -5.44
CA GLN A 170 -17.34 -8.50 -5.99
C GLN A 170 -16.09 -8.83 -5.17
N LEU A 171 -16.18 -8.84 -3.84
CA LEU A 171 -15.08 -9.24 -2.95
C LEU A 171 -14.70 -10.71 -3.13
N GLU A 172 -15.67 -11.60 -3.28
CA GLU A 172 -15.44 -13.02 -3.58
C GLU A 172 -14.67 -13.19 -4.90
N ALA A 173 -15.09 -12.49 -5.95
CA ALA A 173 -14.41 -12.51 -7.24
C ALA A 173 -12.95 -11.96 -7.17
N ILE A 174 -12.71 -10.92 -6.36
CA ILE A 174 -11.34 -10.45 -6.11
C ILE A 174 -10.52 -11.55 -5.43
N ARG A 175 -11.06 -12.18 -4.40
CA ARG A 175 -10.37 -13.22 -3.64
C ARG A 175 -10.01 -14.44 -4.50
N GLU A 176 -10.84 -14.79 -5.47
CA GLU A 176 -10.54 -15.87 -6.42
C GLU A 176 -9.37 -15.51 -7.36
N ARG A 177 -9.29 -14.28 -7.82
CA ARG A 177 -8.25 -13.80 -8.73
C ARG A 177 -6.96 -13.43 -8.01
N LEU A 178 -7.07 -12.74 -6.89
CA LEU A 178 -5.96 -12.20 -6.10
C LEU A 178 -6.00 -12.83 -4.69
N PRO A 179 -5.26 -13.90 -4.42
CA PRO A 179 -5.24 -14.57 -3.12
C PRO A 179 -4.46 -13.78 -2.08
N VAL A 180 -4.85 -12.51 -1.86
CA VAL A 180 -4.18 -11.58 -0.93
C VAL A 180 -4.68 -11.75 0.50
N ASP A 181 -3.83 -11.41 1.48
CA ASP A 181 -4.18 -11.48 2.89
C ASP A 181 -5.17 -10.38 3.32
N TRP A 182 -5.14 -9.24 2.65
CA TRP A 182 -5.86 -8.04 3.07
C TRP A 182 -6.49 -7.30 1.90
N VAL A 183 -7.73 -6.85 2.11
CA VAL A 183 -8.39 -5.86 1.26
C VAL A 183 -8.66 -4.63 2.12
N PHE A 184 -8.04 -3.52 1.76
CA PHE A 184 -8.33 -2.21 2.35
C PHE A 184 -9.38 -1.50 1.51
N ALA A 185 -10.37 -0.92 2.18
CA ALA A 185 -11.41 -0.10 1.57
C ALA A 185 -11.27 1.36 2.04
N TRP A 186 -11.60 2.29 1.18
CA TRP A 186 -11.66 3.73 1.48
C TRP A 186 -12.86 4.38 0.80
#